data_409cf09593680a403688c3ea9c92ccea
#
_entry.id   409cf09593680a403688c3ea9c92ccea
#
_cell.length_a   1.000
_cell.length_b   1.000
_cell.length_c   1.000
_cell.angle_alpha   90.00
_cell.angle_beta   90.00
_cell.angle_gamma   90.00
#
_symmetry.space_group_name_H-M   'P 1'
#
loop_
_entity.id
_entity.type
_entity.pdbx_description
1 polymer ?
#
loop_
_entity_poly.entity_id
_entity_poly.type
_entity_poly.pdbx_seq_one_letter_code
_entity_poly.pdbx_strand_id
1 'polypeptide(L)'
;MRTREGRRGLLFICILAVVLLALLLLSFGLGRYAVPPAEVIRILLSRIFPVTPSWTEQMETAVISIRLPRILLACMVGGCLSAAGTAYQSVFRNPMAAPDILGASSGACFGAALAILLGFSRSGVTALAFVSSLLSVALVYAIAWRAKGNPVTMLLLAGVMIGSLFSACTSYVKLVADPTNQLPAITYWLMGSLSGTRMNAVGFAAVPMLIGLVPLLALRWRINLLTLDEEEARSMGVNTGRLRLVVILCATVLTAACVAVSGMIGWVGLVIPHLSRKLVGSNCRYLLPASTIFGAIFLLLVDNISRNLLATEIPIGILTAFVGAPFFLYLMTRKEQML
;
A
#
# COMPACT_ATOMS: atom_id res chain seq x y z
N MET A 1 8.12 33.17 5.04
CA MET A 1 8.03 32.79 6.48
C MET A 1 7.50 31.37 6.61
N ARG A 2 8.25 30.41 7.19
CA ARG A 2 7.72 29.08 7.53
C ARG A 2 6.85 29.25 8.76
N THR A 3 5.55 29.02 8.63
CA THR A 3 4.61 29.04 9.76
C THR A 3 5.05 28.01 10.83
N ARG A 4 4.66 28.18 12.10
CA ARG A 4 4.94 27.21 13.19
C ARG A 4 4.51 25.78 12.82
N GLU A 5 3.39 25.64 12.12
CA GLU A 5 2.90 24.36 11.61
C GLU A 5 3.85 23.72 10.58
N GLY A 6 4.43 24.51 9.68
CA GLY A 6 5.37 24.02 8.69
C GLY A 6 6.67 23.49 9.29
N ARG A 7 7.16 24.11 10.38
CA ARG A 7 8.34 23.62 11.10
C ARG A 7 8.05 22.30 11.85
N ARG A 8 6.87 22.21 12.48
CA ARG A 8 6.42 20.97 13.14
C ARG A 8 6.26 19.84 12.14
N GLY A 9 5.58 20.06 11.02
CA GLY A 9 5.40 19.04 9.99
C GLY A 9 6.74 18.50 9.44
N LEU A 10 7.71 19.38 9.16
CA LEU A 10 9.03 18.97 8.70
C LEU A 10 9.78 18.18 9.79
N LEU A 11 9.74 18.63 11.03
CA LEU A 11 10.37 17.93 12.16
C LEU A 11 9.84 16.50 12.31
N PHE A 12 8.52 16.31 12.26
CA PHE A 12 7.91 14.97 12.32
C PHE A 12 8.33 14.09 11.15
N ILE A 13 8.40 14.63 9.92
CA ILE A 13 8.89 13.89 8.76
C ILE A 13 10.34 13.43 8.97
N CYS A 14 11.22 14.30 9.51
CA CYS A 14 12.60 13.94 9.84
C CYS A 14 12.65 12.84 10.92
N ILE A 15 11.84 12.96 11.98
CA ILE A 15 11.75 11.93 13.04
C ILE A 15 11.32 10.59 12.45
N LEU A 16 10.26 10.58 11.63
CA LEU A 16 9.78 9.36 10.98
C LEU A 16 10.85 8.76 10.06
N ALA A 17 11.61 9.58 9.33
CA ALA A 17 12.71 9.10 8.48
C ALA A 17 13.82 8.44 9.31
N VAL A 18 14.18 9.01 10.46
CA VAL A 18 15.16 8.41 11.39
C VAL A 18 14.65 7.10 11.97
N VAL A 19 13.36 7.07 12.38
CA VAL A 19 12.72 5.84 12.89
C VAL A 19 12.68 4.76 11.81
N LEU A 20 12.34 5.11 10.56
CA LEU A 20 12.38 4.16 9.45
C LEU A 20 13.78 3.59 9.23
N LEU A 21 14.81 4.43 9.24
CA LEU A 21 16.20 4.00 9.07
C LEU A 21 16.63 3.04 10.20
N ALA A 22 16.32 3.39 11.45
CA ALA A 22 16.61 2.52 12.59
C ALA A 22 15.89 1.17 12.48
N LEU A 23 14.59 1.18 12.07
CA LEU A 23 13.81 -0.03 11.90
C LEU A 23 14.31 -0.89 10.74
N LEU A 24 14.76 -0.28 9.64
CA LEU A 24 15.40 -0.98 8.53
C LEU A 24 16.62 -1.76 9.01
N LEU A 25 17.52 -1.11 9.76
CA LEU A 25 18.71 -1.75 10.30
C LEU A 25 18.36 -2.89 11.26
N LEU A 26 17.39 -2.68 12.16
CA LEU A 26 16.90 -3.71 13.07
C LEU A 26 16.28 -4.90 12.31
N SER A 27 15.52 -4.65 11.24
CA SER A 27 14.85 -5.70 10.45
C SER A 27 15.83 -6.65 9.76
N PHE A 28 17.03 -6.18 9.42
CA PHE A 28 18.10 -7.05 8.91
C PHE A 28 18.67 -7.98 9.97
N GLY A 29 18.68 -7.59 11.26
CA GLY A 29 19.10 -8.43 12.38
C GLY A 29 18.00 -9.43 12.80
N LEU A 30 16.72 -9.08 12.63
CA LEU A 30 15.60 -9.92 13.01
C LEU A 30 15.33 -11.01 11.98
N GLY A 31 15.23 -12.26 12.41
CA GLY A 31 14.91 -13.41 11.56
C GLY A 31 15.31 -14.72 12.22
N ARG A 32 14.75 -15.83 11.73
CA ARG A 32 14.96 -17.18 12.30
C ARG A 32 16.41 -17.65 12.20
N TYR A 33 17.15 -17.22 11.20
CA TYR A 33 18.57 -17.48 11.06
C TYR A 33 19.35 -16.30 11.66
N ALA A 34 20.07 -16.53 12.75
CA ALA A 34 20.82 -15.48 13.42
C ALA A 34 22.02 -15.03 12.58
N VAL A 35 22.07 -13.75 12.21
CA VAL A 35 23.23 -13.13 11.56
C VAL A 35 23.71 -12.00 12.47
N PRO A 36 24.97 -11.99 12.91
CA PRO A 36 25.51 -10.93 13.74
C PRO A 36 25.38 -9.57 13.05
N PRO A 37 24.99 -8.49 13.75
CA PRO A 37 24.81 -7.17 13.15
C PRO A 37 26.04 -6.65 12.40
N ALA A 38 27.24 -6.96 12.89
CA ALA A 38 28.49 -6.60 12.22
C ALA A 38 28.61 -7.25 10.84
N GLU A 39 28.22 -8.55 10.71
CA GLU A 39 28.25 -9.25 9.43
C GLU A 39 27.15 -8.75 8.48
N VAL A 40 25.97 -8.39 9.00
CA VAL A 40 24.93 -7.74 8.17
C VAL A 40 25.48 -6.48 7.51
N ILE A 41 26.13 -5.61 8.29
CA ILE A 41 26.73 -4.36 7.77
C ILE A 41 27.80 -4.68 6.73
N ARG A 42 28.71 -5.62 7.01
CA ARG A 42 29.77 -6.03 6.08
C ARG A 42 29.22 -6.60 4.77
N ILE A 43 28.20 -7.48 4.85
CA ILE A 43 27.52 -8.06 3.68
C ILE A 43 26.88 -6.94 2.83
N LEU A 44 26.20 -5.97 3.44
CA LEU A 44 25.61 -4.86 2.71
C LEU A 44 26.67 -3.95 2.08
N LEU A 45 27.76 -3.66 2.81
CA LEU A 45 28.87 -2.83 2.32
C LEU A 45 29.65 -3.53 1.19
N SER A 46 29.76 -4.86 1.19
CA SER A 46 30.46 -5.60 0.15
C SER A 46 29.85 -5.45 -1.25
N ARG A 47 28.61 -4.98 -1.36
CA ARG A 47 27.98 -4.67 -2.64
C ARG A 47 28.41 -3.32 -3.23
N ILE A 48 29.05 -2.48 -2.43
CA ILE A 48 29.50 -1.13 -2.84
C ILE A 48 31.01 -1.05 -2.80
N PHE A 49 31.64 -1.70 -1.82
CA PHE A 49 33.09 -1.67 -1.58
C PHE A 49 33.68 -3.08 -1.59
N PRO A 50 34.91 -3.26 -2.04
CA PRO A 50 35.61 -4.55 -1.93
C PRO A 50 35.93 -4.85 -0.45
N VAL A 51 35.10 -5.67 0.19
CA VAL A 51 35.27 -6.12 1.57
C VAL A 51 35.61 -7.61 1.53
N THR A 52 36.68 -8.01 2.28
CA THR A 52 37.04 -9.44 2.40
C THR A 52 35.91 -10.18 3.15
N PRO A 53 35.35 -11.25 2.60
CA PRO A 53 34.28 -12.02 3.22
C PRO A 53 34.76 -12.66 4.53
N SER A 54 34.08 -12.34 5.65
CA SER A 54 34.25 -13.01 6.96
C SER A 54 33.00 -13.83 7.33
N TRP A 55 31.98 -13.79 6.48
CA TRP A 55 30.68 -14.42 6.66
C TRP A 55 30.54 -15.69 5.81
N THR A 56 29.58 -16.55 6.17
CA THR A 56 29.26 -17.75 5.41
C THR A 56 28.34 -17.42 4.23
N GLU A 57 28.35 -18.25 3.18
CA GLU A 57 27.43 -18.13 2.03
C GLU A 57 25.96 -18.14 2.46
N GLN A 58 25.62 -18.89 3.51
CA GLN A 58 24.29 -18.93 4.08
C GLN A 58 23.87 -17.59 4.70
N MET A 59 24.77 -16.88 5.38
CA MET A 59 24.51 -15.53 5.91
C MET A 59 24.26 -14.54 4.79
N GLU A 60 25.06 -14.60 3.72
CA GLU A 60 24.88 -13.74 2.56
C GLU A 60 23.54 -14.00 1.87
N THR A 61 23.20 -15.26 1.64
CA THR A 61 21.90 -15.66 1.07
C THR A 61 20.73 -15.17 1.94
N ALA A 62 20.84 -15.29 3.27
CA ALA A 62 19.79 -14.85 4.18
C ALA A 62 19.60 -13.33 4.13
N VAL A 63 20.68 -12.54 4.07
CA VAL A 63 20.63 -11.08 4.05
C VAL A 63 20.22 -10.55 2.68
N ILE A 64 20.89 -10.99 1.60
CA ILE A 64 20.71 -10.40 0.26
C ILE A 64 19.51 -11.00 -0.50
N SER A 65 19.35 -12.33 -0.44
CA SER A 65 18.32 -12.99 -1.28
C SER A 65 16.97 -13.13 -0.60
N ILE A 66 16.92 -13.11 0.74
CA ILE A 66 15.68 -13.29 1.50
C ILE A 66 15.24 -11.98 2.19
N ARG A 67 16.10 -11.38 3.03
CA ARG A 67 15.71 -10.22 3.87
C ARG A 67 15.60 -8.95 3.06
N LEU A 68 16.61 -8.62 2.26
CA LEU A 68 16.66 -7.37 1.50
C LEU A 68 15.44 -7.16 0.60
N PRO A 69 15.05 -8.11 -0.29
CA PRO A 69 13.88 -7.92 -1.14
C PRO A 69 12.59 -7.75 -0.32
N ARG A 70 12.45 -8.51 0.75
CA ARG A 70 11.26 -8.50 1.60
C ARG A 70 11.12 -7.18 2.37
N ILE A 71 12.20 -6.69 2.97
CA ILE A 71 12.25 -5.40 3.68
C ILE A 71 11.92 -4.24 2.72
N LEU A 72 12.55 -4.24 1.53
CA LEU A 72 12.26 -3.24 0.50
C LEU A 72 10.78 -3.27 0.09
N LEU A 73 10.24 -4.46 -0.20
CA LEU A 73 8.85 -4.59 -0.62
C LEU A 73 7.88 -4.20 0.49
N ALA A 74 8.16 -4.53 1.76
CA ALA A 74 7.35 -4.10 2.90
C ALA A 74 7.28 -2.57 2.98
N CYS A 75 8.41 -1.88 2.87
CA CYS A 75 8.45 -0.42 2.89
C CYS A 75 7.71 0.20 1.70
N MET A 76 7.91 -0.34 0.50
CA MET A 76 7.27 0.13 -0.71
C MET A 76 5.75 -0.04 -0.65
N VAL A 77 5.26 -1.24 -0.32
CA VAL A 77 3.83 -1.53 -0.20
C VAL A 77 3.17 -0.69 0.89
N GLY A 78 3.76 -0.65 2.08
CA GLY A 78 3.23 0.15 3.19
C GLY A 78 3.16 1.64 2.88
N GLY A 79 4.22 2.20 2.32
CA GLY A 79 4.30 3.59 1.91
C GLY A 79 3.31 3.93 0.81
N CYS A 80 3.23 3.10 -0.24
CA CYS A 80 2.33 3.31 -1.37
C CYS A 80 0.85 3.18 -1.00
N LEU A 81 0.46 2.17 -0.21
CA LEU A 81 -0.92 2.03 0.26
C LEU A 81 -1.35 3.23 1.12
N SER A 82 -0.45 3.72 1.99
CA SER A 82 -0.73 4.88 2.82
C SER A 82 -0.80 6.17 1.99
N ALA A 83 0.06 6.34 0.99
CA ALA A 83 0.00 7.47 0.06
C ALA A 83 -1.30 7.45 -0.76
N ALA A 84 -1.70 6.28 -1.30
CA ALA A 84 -2.95 6.11 -2.01
C ALA A 84 -4.16 6.41 -1.10
N GLY A 85 -4.14 5.93 0.15
CA GLY A 85 -5.17 6.25 1.14
C GLY A 85 -5.29 7.75 1.40
N THR A 86 -4.18 8.44 1.61
CA THR A 86 -4.15 9.91 1.76
C THR A 86 -4.76 10.63 0.56
N ALA A 87 -4.42 10.18 -0.65
CA ALA A 87 -4.93 10.72 -1.89
C ALA A 87 -6.45 10.52 -2.01
N TYR A 88 -6.95 9.31 -1.77
CA TYR A 88 -8.40 9.02 -1.82
C TYR A 88 -9.18 9.79 -0.76
N GLN A 89 -8.68 9.84 0.49
CA GLN A 89 -9.31 10.63 1.56
C GLN A 89 -9.45 12.10 1.18
N SER A 90 -8.47 12.66 0.49
CA SER A 90 -8.52 14.04 0.02
C SER A 90 -9.49 14.24 -1.15
N VAL A 91 -9.49 13.32 -2.14
CA VAL A 91 -10.39 13.36 -3.31
C VAL A 91 -11.84 13.22 -2.91
N PHE A 92 -12.14 12.27 -2.02
CA PHE A 92 -13.51 11.98 -1.58
C PHE A 92 -13.97 12.85 -0.41
N ARG A 93 -13.09 13.72 0.11
CA ARG A 93 -13.35 14.56 1.31
C ARG A 93 -13.90 13.72 2.47
N ASN A 94 -13.43 12.50 2.58
CA ASN A 94 -13.89 11.54 3.57
C ASN A 94 -12.68 10.83 4.18
N PRO A 95 -12.41 11.03 5.48
CA PRO A 95 -11.29 10.36 6.16
C PRO A 95 -11.43 8.84 6.22
N MET A 96 -12.62 8.31 5.90
CA MET A 96 -12.96 6.89 5.86
C MET A 96 -12.71 6.27 4.48
N ALA A 97 -12.32 7.05 3.47
CA ALA A 97 -12.04 6.50 2.15
C ALA A 97 -10.78 5.63 2.18
N ALA A 98 -10.96 4.35 1.88
CA ALA A 98 -9.88 3.37 1.78
C ALA A 98 -9.40 3.22 0.33
N PRO A 99 -8.16 2.75 0.08
CA PRO A 99 -7.63 2.57 -1.27
C PRO A 99 -8.43 1.63 -2.16
N ASP A 100 -9.16 0.69 -1.57
CA ASP A 100 -9.97 -0.33 -2.26
C ASP A 100 -11.41 0.10 -2.59
N ILE A 101 -11.80 1.32 -2.20
CA ILE A 101 -13.18 1.82 -2.39
C ILE A 101 -13.63 1.85 -3.87
N LEU A 102 -12.68 1.93 -4.80
CA LEU A 102 -12.94 1.86 -6.24
C LEU A 102 -12.81 0.43 -6.81
N GLY A 103 -12.78 -0.61 -5.96
CA GLY A 103 -12.74 -2.00 -6.39
C GLY A 103 -11.40 -2.49 -6.92
N ALA A 104 -10.32 -1.71 -6.77
CA ALA A 104 -8.98 -2.09 -7.23
C ALA A 104 -8.50 -3.40 -6.61
N SER A 105 -8.68 -3.57 -5.31
CA SER A 105 -8.30 -4.80 -4.59
C SER A 105 -9.15 -6.00 -5.03
N SER A 106 -10.47 -5.82 -5.19
CA SER A 106 -11.36 -6.89 -5.67
C SER A 106 -11.01 -7.34 -7.08
N GLY A 107 -10.68 -6.40 -7.98
CA GLY A 107 -10.21 -6.70 -9.33
C GLY A 107 -8.90 -7.49 -9.31
N ALA A 108 -7.93 -7.09 -8.46
CA ALA A 108 -6.67 -7.82 -8.30
C ALA A 108 -6.88 -9.23 -7.75
N CYS A 109 -7.76 -9.41 -6.77
CA CYS A 109 -8.13 -10.69 -6.20
C CYS A 109 -8.71 -11.66 -7.25
N PHE A 110 -9.61 -11.15 -8.09
CA PHE A 110 -10.15 -11.93 -9.20
C PHE A 110 -9.06 -12.33 -10.20
N GLY A 111 -8.24 -11.36 -10.64
CA GLY A 111 -7.16 -11.63 -11.59
C GLY A 111 -6.16 -12.65 -11.08
N ALA A 112 -5.77 -12.57 -9.81
CA ALA A 112 -4.90 -13.55 -9.19
C ALA A 112 -5.55 -14.93 -9.07
N ALA A 113 -6.79 -15.01 -8.61
CA ALA A 113 -7.53 -16.25 -8.49
C ALA A 113 -7.68 -16.94 -9.86
N LEU A 114 -8.02 -16.18 -10.89
CA LEU A 114 -8.13 -16.68 -12.27
C LEU A 114 -6.77 -17.18 -12.79
N ALA A 115 -5.69 -16.44 -12.55
CA ALA A 115 -4.35 -16.86 -12.98
C ALA A 115 -3.89 -18.14 -12.29
N ILE A 116 -4.19 -18.31 -10.99
CA ILE A 116 -3.89 -19.54 -10.25
C ILE A 116 -4.72 -20.71 -10.79
N LEU A 117 -6.02 -20.50 -11.07
CA LEU A 117 -6.90 -21.50 -11.66
C LEU A 117 -6.37 -21.99 -13.02
N LEU A 118 -5.86 -21.06 -13.85
CA LEU A 118 -5.30 -21.35 -15.17
C LEU A 118 -3.86 -21.90 -15.12
N GLY A 119 -3.27 -22.06 -13.92
CA GLY A 119 -1.93 -22.62 -13.75
C GLY A 119 -0.80 -21.66 -14.17
N PHE A 120 -1.01 -20.34 -14.12
CA PHE A 120 0.02 -19.38 -14.48
C PHE A 120 1.18 -19.39 -13.48
N SER A 121 2.36 -19.03 -13.96
CA SER A 121 3.54 -18.81 -13.11
C SER A 121 3.31 -17.65 -12.13
N ARG A 122 4.13 -17.54 -11.09
CA ARG A 122 4.04 -16.47 -10.09
C ARG A 122 4.03 -15.07 -10.72
N SER A 123 4.87 -14.84 -11.73
CA SER A 123 4.88 -13.56 -12.46
C SER A 123 3.60 -13.34 -13.26
N GLY A 124 3.01 -14.41 -13.83
CA GLY A 124 1.73 -14.34 -14.51
C GLY A 124 0.58 -14.00 -13.57
N VAL A 125 0.58 -14.57 -12.34
CA VAL A 125 -0.39 -14.21 -11.29
C VAL A 125 -0.29 -12.73 -10.94
N THR A 126 0.92 -12.22 -10.71
CA THR A 126 1.16 -10.81 -10.44
C THR A 126 0.70 -9.90 -11.59
N ALA A 127 1.04 -10.26 -12.83
CA ALA A 127 0.66 -9.47 -14.01
C ALA A 127 -0.86 -9.45 -14.21
N LEU A 128 -1.55 -10.59 -14.11
CA LEU A 128 -2.99 -10.65 -14.29
C LEU A 128 -3.75 -9.96 -13.14
N ALA A 129 -3.26 -10.07 -11.91
CA ALA A 129 -3.77 -9.31 -10.76
C ALA A 129 -3.68 -7.80 -11.00
N PHE A 130 -2.53 -7.31 -11.47
CA PHE A 130 -2.31 -5.90 -11.78
C PHE A 130 -3.25 -5.40 -12.88
N VAL A 131 -3.32 -6.11 -14.00
CA VAL A 131 -4.19 -5.75 -15.13
C VAL A 131 -5.67 -5.77 -14.75
N SER A 132 -6.12 -6.80 -14.03
CA SER A 132 -7.52 -6.90 -13.58
C SER A 132 -7.88 -5.81 -12.58
N SER A 133 -6.94 -5.40 -11.72
CA SER A 133 -7.12 -4.26 -10.82
C SER A 133 -7.36 -2.95 -11.59
N LEU A 134 -6.51 -2.68 -12.60
CA LEU A 134 -6.68 -1.49 -13.45
C LEU A 134 -7.99 -1.55 -14.25
N LEU A 135 -8.35 -2.71 -14.78
CA LEU A 135 -9.60 -2.92 -15.50
C LEU A 135 -10.82 -2.65 -14.61
N SER A 136 -10.81 -3.14 -13.37
CA SER A 136 -11.88 -2.87 -12.39
C SER A 136 -12.12 -1.37 -12.23
N VAL A 137 -11.06 -0.59 -11.98
CA VAL A 137 -11.20 0.86 -11.79
C VAL A 137 -11.53 1.59 -13.10
N ALA A 138 -11.04 1.13 -14.24
CA ALA A 138 -11.44 1.66 -15.55
C ALA A 138 -12.95 1.50 -15.79
N LEU A 139 -13.52 0.34 -15.42
CA LEU A 139 -14.99 0.09 -15.49
C LEU A 139 -15.76 1.03 -14.55
N VAL A 140 -15.28 1.19 -13.30
CA VAL A 140 -15.86 2.13 -12.33
C VAL A 140 -15.91 3.54 -12.92
N TYR A 141 -14.78 3.98 -13.49
CA TYR A 141 -14.70 5.32 -14.06
C TYR A 141 -15.59 5.50 -15.29
N ALA A 142 -15.67 4.49 -16.18
CA ALA A 142 -16.52 4.51 -17.37
C ALA A 142 -18.01 4.57 -17.02
N ILE A 143 -18.44 3.88 -15.95
CA ILE A 143 -19.82 3.91 -15.46
C ILE A 143 -20.12 5.25 -14.80
N ALA A 144 -19.23 5.71 -13.90
CA ALA A 144 -19.43 6.95 -13.17
C ALA A 144 -19.49 8.17 -14.11
N TRP A 145 -18.72 8.15 -15.22
CA TRP A 145 -18.74 9.24 -16.19
C TRP A 145 -20.05 9.34 -16.98
N ARG A 146 -20.73 8.19 -17.22
CA ARG A 146 -22.04 8.17 -17.90
C ARG A 146 -23.21 8.45 -16.95
N ALA A 147 -22.99 8.32 -15.66
CA ALA A 147 -24.03 8.54 -14.66
C ALA A 147 -24.34 10.02 -14.47
N LYS A 148 -25.62 10.36 -14.27
CA LYS A 148 -26.05 11.71 -13.94
C LYS A 148 -26.04 11.89 -12.42
N GLY A 149 -25.36 12.93 -11.91
CA GLY A 149 -25.31 13.24 -10.48
C GLY A 149 -23.95 13.76 -10.02
N ASN A 150 -23.73 13.78 -8.70
CA ASN A 150 -22.45 14.21 -8.14
C ASN A 150 -21.34 13.22 -8.52
N PRO A 151 -20.26 13.66 -9.19
CA PRO A 151 -19.20 12.78 -9.69
C PRO A 151 -18.55 11.90 -8.60
N VAL A 152 -18.40 12.45 -7.40
CA VAL A 152 -17.80 11.73 -6.25
C VAL A 152 -18.70 10.60 -5.79
N THR A 153 -20.01 10.88 -5.63
CA THR A 153 -20.99 9.88 -5.24
C THR A 153 -21.12 8.77 -6.27
N MET A 154 -21.12 9.12 -7.57
CA MET A 154 -21.21 8.13 -8.64
C MET A 154 -19.98 7.22 -8.70
N LEU A 155 -18.78 7.76 -8.47
CA LEU A 155 -17.55 6.96 -8.36
C LEU A 155 -17.63 5.98 -7.18
N LEU A 156 -18.10 6.41 -6.02
CA LEU A 156 -18.25 5.55 -4.85
C LEU A 156 -19.25 4.42 -5.08
N LEU A 157 -20.44 4.75 -5.60
CA LEU A 157 -21.47 3.76 -5.89
C LEU A 157 -21.00 2.74 -6.94
N ALA A 158 -20.43 3.23 -8.05
CA ALA A 158 -19.89 2.35 -9.09
C ALA A 158 -18.76 1.45 -8.52
N GLY A 159 -17.91 2.00 -7.63
CA GLY A 159 -16.86 1.23 -6.96
C GLY A 159 -17.40 0.07 -6.13
N VAL A 160 -18.42 0.32 -5.32
CA VAL A 160 -19.10 -0.73 -4.53
C VAL A 160 -19.71 -1.80 -5.42
N MET A 161 -20.41 -1.40 -6.51
CA MET A 161 -21.06 -2.34 -7.42
C MET A 161 -20.05 -3.20 -8.19
N ILE A 162 -19.02 -2.59 -8.76
CA ILE A 162 -17.97 -3.31 -9.50
C ILE A 162 -17.13 -4.17 -8.55
N GLY A 163 -16.79 -3.66 -7.36
CA GLY A 163 -16.10 -4.44 -6.33
C GLY A 163 -16.89 -5.69 -5.93
N SER A 164 -18.21 -5.57 -5.76
CA SER A 164 -19.09 -6.71 -5.47
C SER A 164 -19.13 -7.71 -6.63
N LEU A 165 -19.16 -7.25 -7.88
CA LEU A 165 -19.14 -8.10 -9.06
C LEU A 165 -17.82 -8.91 -9.12
N PHE A 166 -16.66 -8.26 -8.98
CA PHE A 166 -15.37 -8.95 -8.97
C PHE A 166 -15.24 -9.91 -7.78
N SER A 167 -15.82 -9.58 -6.62
CA SER A 167 -15.86 -10.47 -5.46
C SER A 167 -16.71 -11.72 -5.74
N ALA A 168 -17.85 -11.57 -6.40
CA ALA A 168 -18.68 -12.70 -6.85
C ALA A 168 -17.93 -13.57 -7.87
N CYS A 169 -17.24 -12.96 -8.84
CA CYS A 169 -16.40 -13.69 -9.80
C CYS A 169 -15.26 -14.45 -9.09
N THR A 170 -14.61 -13.86 -8.08
CA THR A 170 -13.59 -14.53 -7.26
C THR A 170 -14.18 -15.73 -6.52
N SER A 171 -15.39 -15.59 -5.99
CA SER A 171 -16.09 -16.68 -5.30
C SER A 171 -16.43 -17.83 -6.27
N TYR A 172 -16.83 -17.51 -7.50
CA TYR A 172 -17.06 -18.52 -8.54
C TYR A 172 -15.77 -19.27 -8.91
N VAL A 173 -14.65 -18.54 -9.07
CA VAL A 173 -13.33 -19.16 -9.31
C VAL A 173 -12.98 -20.14 -8.19
N LYS A 174 -13.21 -19.74 -6.93
CA LYS A 174 -12.95 -20.61 -5.76
C LYS A 174 -13.85 -21.85 -5.74
N LEU A 175 -15.09 -21.74 -6.23
CA LEU A 175 -16.04 -22.85 -6.29
C LEU A 175 -15.60 -23.93 -7.29
N VAL A 176 -14.99 -23.55 -8.42
CA VAL A 176 -14.56 -24.48 -9.48
C VAL A 176 -13.11 -24.90 -9.36
N ALA A 177 -12.35 -24.31 -8.44
CA ALA A 177 -10.94 -24.61 -8.21
C ALA A 177 -10.75 -26.00 -7.58
N ASP A 178 -9.65 -26.69 -7.95
CA ASP A 178 -9.26 -27.93 -7.28
C ASP A 178 -9.10 -27.72 -5.77
N PRO A 179 -9.84 -28.50 -4.94
CA PRO A 179 -9.85 -28.30 -3.49
C PRO A 179 -8.51 -28.62 -2.82
N THR A 180 -7.65 -29.43 -3.45
CA THR A 180 -6.40 -29.89 -2.86
C THR A 180 -5.25 -28.91 -3.06
N ASN A 181 -5.14 -28.30 -4.26
CA ASN A 181 -4.00 -27.47 -4.62
C ASN A 181 -4.38 -26.02 -4.91
N GLN A 182 -5.37 -25.78 -5.78
CA GLN A 182 -5.67 -24.43 -6.26
C GLN A 182 -6.43 -23.60 -5.23
N LEU A 183 -7.45 -24.16 -4.58
CA LEU A 183 -8.26 -23.45 -3.58
C LEU A 183 -7.43 -22.98 -2.37
N PRO A 184 -6.55 -23.80 -1.78
CA PRO A 184 -5.62 -23.34 -0.72
C PRO A 184 -4.68 -22.25 -1.21
N ALA A 185 -4.13 -22.37 -2.43
CA ALA A 185 -3.23 -21.37 -3.01
C ALA A 185 -3.93 -20.03 -3.22
N ILE A 186 -5.15 -20.02 -3.78
CA ILE A 186 -5.98 -18.84 -3.94
C ILE A 186 -6.28 -18.21 -2.57
N THR A 187 -6.70 -19.03 -1.62
CA THR A 187 -7.06 -18.55 -0.27
C THR A 187 -5.87 -17.92 0.44
N TYR A 188 -4.70 -18.55 0.37
CA TYR A 188 -3.47 -18.00 0.96
C TYR A 188 -3.06 -16.68 0.28
N TRP A 189 -3.16 -16.61 -1.05
CA TRP A 189 -2.85 -15.38 -1.79
C TRP A 189 -3.78 -14.21 -1.38
N LEU A 190 -5.08 -14.50 -1.20
CA LEU A 190 -6.07 -13.50 -0.77
C LEU A 190 -5.83 -12.96 0.64
N MET A 191 -5.16 -13.72 1.52
CA MET A 191 -4.82 -13.26 2.88
C MET A 191 -3.72 -12.21 2.91
N GLY A 192 -2.98 -12.03 1.82
CA GLY A 192 -1.88 -11.08 1.71
C GLY A 192 -0.62 -11.50 2.47
N SER A 193 0.50 -11.60 1.76
CA SER A 193 1.77 -12.03 2.32
C SER A 193 2.95 -11.48 1.52
N LEU A 194 4.08 -11.27 2.20
CA LEU A 194 5.36 -10.97 1.57
C LEU A 194 6.31 -12.18 1.57
N SER A 195 5.80 -13.38 1.88
CA SER A 195 6.58 -14.61 1.90
C SER A 195 7.12 -14.95 0.51
N GLY A 196 8.37 -15.40 0.47
CA GLY A 196 9.04 -15.79 -0.76
C GLY A 196 9.24 -14.64 -1.76
N THR A 197 9.24 -13.39 -1.32
CA THR A 197 9.58 -12.23 -2.17
C THR A 197 11.00 -12.36 -2.71
N ARG A 198 11.16 -12.13 -4.02
CA ARG A 198 12.44 -12.09 -4.73
C ARG A 198 12.71 -10.68 -5.26
N MET A 199 13.97 -10.35 -5.55
CA MET A 199 14.34 -9.02 -6.07
C MET A 199 13.64 -8.68 -7.39
N ASN A 200 13.34 -9.66 -8.24
CA ASN A 200 12.58 -9.44 -9.46
C ASN A 200 11.15 -8.91 -9.19
N ALA A 201 10.51 -9.37 -8.12
CA ALA A 201 9.19 -8.86 -7.72
C ALA A 201 9.27 -7.40 -7.22
N VAL A 202 10.35 -7.05 -6.51
CA VAL A 202 10.63 -5.66 -6.10
C VAL A 202 10.81 -4.77 -7.33
N GLY A 203 11.63 -5.21 -8.31
CA GLY A 203 11.84 -4.48 -9.57
C GLY A 203 10.55 -4.30 -10.36
N PHE A 204 9.73 -5.34 -10.47
CA PHE A 204 8.42 -5.27 -11.15
C PHE A 204 7.48 -4.26 -10.47
N ALA A 205 7.42 -4.26 -9.14
CA ALA A 205 6.56 -3.36 -8.37
C ALA A 205 7.08 -1.92 -8.36
N ALA A 206 8.40 -1.72 -8.36
CA ALA A 206 9.02 -0.40 -8.23
C ALA A 206 8.59 0.56 -9.35
N VAL A 207 8.51 0.08 -10.58
CA VAL A 207 8.17 0.94 -11.73
C VAL A 207 6.77 1.54 -11.61
N PRO A 208 5.67 0.75 -11.50
CA PRO A 208 4.34 1.32 -11.35
C PRO A 208 4.17 2.09 -10.03
N MET A 209 4.85 1.67 -8.94
CA MET A 209 4.81 2.43 -7.69
C MET A 209 5.46 3.80 -7.82
N LEU A 210 6.57 3.94 -8.53
CA LEU A 210 7.19 5.24 -8.80
C LEU A 210 6.31 6.09 -9.72
N ILE A 211 5.72 5.51 -10.76
CA ILE A 211 4.79 6.19 -11.67
C ILE A 211 3.58 6.77 -10.91
N GLY A 212 3.07 6.08 -9.90
CA GLY A 212 1.98 6.58 -9.07
C GLY A 212 2.43 7.56 -7.98
N LEU A 213 3.53 7.25 -7.26
CA LEU A 213 3.95 7.99 -6.07
C LEU A 213 4.58 9.34 -6.41
N VAL A 214 5.43 9.41 -7.44
CA VAL A 214 6.16 10.64 -7.78
C VAL A 214 5.20 11.77 -8.18
N PRO A 215 4.19 11.56 -9.06
CA PRO A 215 3.21 12.61 -9.35
C PRO A 215 2.37 13.01 -8.13
N LEU A 216 1.97 12.07 -7.26
CA LEU A 216 1.25 12.40 -6.03
C LEU A 216 2.08 13.31 -5.13
N LEU A 217 3.36 13.00 -4.93
CA LEU A 217 4.28 13.82 -4.14
C LEU A 217 4.54 15.19 -4.80
N ALA A 218 4.61 15.27 -6.13
CA ALA A 218 4.75 16.52 -6.86
C ALA A 218 3.49 17.38 -6.74
N LEU A 219 2.31 16.76 -6.80
CA LEU A 219 1.01 17.43 -6.72
C LEU A 219 0.52 17.67 -5.28
N ARG A 220 1.27 17.24 -4.26
CA ARG A 220 0.85 17.28 -2.84
C ARG A 220 0.30 18.62 -2.37
N TRP A 221 0.78 19.72 -2.92
CA TRP A 221 0.24 21.05 -2.59
C TRP A 221 -1.12 21.27 -3.28
N ARG A 222 -1.24 20.86 -4.56
CA ARG A 222 -2.49 21.02 -5.31
C ARG A 222 -3.61 20.13 -4.79
N ILE A 223 -3.30 18.99 -4.18
CA ILE A 223 -4.28 18.06 -3.58
C ILE A 223 -5.09 18.76 -2.48
N ASN A 224 -4.52 19.74 -1.76
CA ASN A 224 -5.27 20.53 -0.79
C ASN A 224 -6.45 21.29 -1.43
N LEU A 225 -6.33 21.66 -2.71
CA LEU A 225 -7.40 22.37 -3.41
C LEU A 225 -8.63 21.50 -3.69
N LEU A 226 -8.47 20.18 -3.66
CA LEU A 226 -9.59 19.24 -3.75
C LEU A 226 -10.44 19.19 -2.48
N THR A 227 -9.93 19.71 -1.35
CA THR A 227 -10.68 19.82 -0.10
C THR A 227 -11.53 21.10 -0.01
N LEU A 228 -11.29 22.08 -0.89
CA LEU A 228 -12.08 23.29 -1.04
C LEU A 228 -13.32 23.06 -1.88
N ASP A 229 -14.28 23.96 -1.81
CA ASP A 229 -15.44 23.90 -2.69
C ASP A 229 -15.06 24.12 -4.15
N GLU A 230 -15.87 23.58 -5.07
CA GLU A 230 -15.49 23.54 -6.48
C GLU A 230 -15.37 24.94 -7.09
N GLU A 231 -16.21 25.88 -6.64
CA GLU A 231 -16.16 27.28 -7.07
C GLU A 231 -14.91 27.99 -6.57
N GLU A 232 -14.54 27.78 -5.29
CA GLU A 232 -13.32 28.33 -4.71
C GLU A 232 -12.06 27.79 -5.42
N ALA A 233 -11.99 26.48 -5.66
CA ALA A 233 -10.86 25.89 -6.34
C ALA A 233 -10.74 26.35 -7.82
N ARG A 234 -11.86 26.58 -8.50
CA ARG A 234 -11.89 27.13 -9.85
C ARG A 234 -11.43 28.60 -9.89
N SER A 235 -11.81 29.41 -8.90
CA SER A 235 -11.36 30.81 -8.79
C SER A 235 -9.84 30.92 -8.63
N MET A 236 -9.20 29.89 -8.06
CA MET A 236 -7.73 29.76 -7.96
C MET A 236 -7.08 29.22 -9.27
N GLY A 237 -7.82 29.10 -10.37
CA GLY A 237 -7.32 28.68 -11.67
C GLY A 237 -7.03 27.18 -11.80
N VAL A 238 -7.55 26.33 -10.92
CA VAL A 238 -7.32 24.88 -10.94
C VAL A 238 -8.52 24.14 -11.50
N ASN A 239 -8.28 23.31 -12.52
CA ASN A 239 -9.28 22.38 -13.01
C ASN A 239 -9.39 21.17 -12.08
N THR A 240 -10.34 21.23 -11.15
CA THR A 240 -10.56 20.20 -10.13
C THR A 240 -10.87 18.83 -10.72
N GLY A 241 -11.59 18.77 -11.84
CA GLY A 241 -11.92 17.52 -12.52
C GLY A 241 -10.67 16.80 -13.05
N ARG A 242 -9.77 17.53 -13.73
CA ARG A 242 -8.49 16.97 -14.23
C ARG A 242 -7.57 16.58 -13.07
N LEU A 243 -7.48 17.40 -12.04
CA LEU A 243 -6.65 17.10 -10.87
C LEU A 243 -7.16 15.85 -10.16
N ARG A 244 -8.46 15.72 -9.94
CA ARG A 244 -9.11 14.55 -9.37
C ARG A 244 -8.80 13.29 -10.16
N LEU A 245 -8.94 13.34 -11.49
CA LEU A 245 -8.63 12.22 -12.38
C LEU A 245 -7.18 11.76 -12.21
N VAL A 246 -6.22 12.68 -12.28
CA VAL A 246 -4.78 12.36 -12.15
C VAL A 246 -4.51 11.72 -10.78
N VAL A 247 -5.04 12.28 -9.70
CA VAL A 247 -4.84 11.77 -8.34
C VAL A 247 -5.43 10.37 -8.18
N ILE A 248 -6.65 10.14 -8.71
CA ILE A 248 -7.28 8.81 -8.71
C ILE A 248 -6.45 7.80 -9.50
N LEU A 249 -6.01 8.15 -10.71
CA LEU A 249 -5.20 7.25 -11.53
C LEU A 249 -3.89 6.88 -10.84
N CYS A 250 -3.17 7.86 -10.27
CA CYS A 250 -1.95 7.59 -9.52
C CYS A 250 -2.21 6.68 -8.31
N ALA A 251 -3.24 6.99 -7.50
CA ALA A 251 -3.59 6.18 -6.33
C ALA A 251 -4.04 4.76 -6.72
N THR A 252 -4.74 4.62 -7.85
CA THR A 252 -5.13 3.30 -8.40
C THR A 252 -3.91 2.49 -8.81
N VAL A 253 -2.97 3.09 -9.54
CA VAL A 253 -1.73 2.41 -9.96
C VAL A 253 -0.94 1.95 -8.74
N LEU A 254 -0.86 2.78 -7.68
CA LEU A 254 -0.23 2.39 -6.42
C LEU A 254 -0.93 1.20 -5.78
N THR A 255 -2.25 1.25 -5.64
CA THR A 255 -3.02 0.17 -5.03
C THR A 255 -2.91 -1.12 -5.83
N ALA A 256 -3.06 -1.04 -7.16
CA ALA A 256 -2.92 -2.18 -8.06
C ALA A 256 -1.53 -2.84 -7.97
N ALA A 257 -0.46 -2.02 -7.98
CA ALA A 257 0.91 -2.52 -7.85
C ALA A 257 1.16 -3.18 -6.49
N CYS A 258 0.65 -2.59 -5.41
CA CYS A 258 0.78 -3.16 -4.07
C CYS A 258 0.08 -4.52 -3.98
N VAL A 259 -1.22 -4.56 -4.34
CA VAL A 259 -2.02 -5.79 -4.21
C VAL A 259 -1.50 -6.89 -5.11
N ALA A 260 -1.04 -6.57 -6.33
CA ALA A 260 -0.50 -7.55 -7.27
C ALA A 260 0.73 -8.30 -6.75
N VAL A 261 1.56 -7.68 -5.92
CA VAL A 261 2.80 -8.30 -5.40
C VAL A 261 2.67 -8.84 -3.98
N SER A 262 1.73 -8.33 -3.19
CA SER A 262 1.58 -8.69 -1.77
C SER A 262 0.28 -9.41 -1.43
N GLY A 263 -0.65 -9.54 -2.40
CA GLY A 263 -2.03 -9.92 -2.09
C GLY A 263 -2.76 -8.79 -1.35
N MET A 264 -3.94 -9.09 -0.80
CA MET A 264 -4.79 -8.09 -0.18
C MET A 264 -4.29 -7.72 1.22
N ILE A 265 -3.71 -6.51 1.36
CA ILE A 265 -3.33 -5.92 2.64
C ILE A 265 -4.24 -4.72 2.90
N GLY A 266 -5.23 -4.92 3.75
CA GLY A 266 -6.17 -3.87 4.14
C GLY A 266 -5.67 -2.99 5.30
N TRP A 267 -6.46 -2.00 5.67
CA TRP A 267 -6.32 -1.10 6.82
C TRP A 267 -5.17 -0.09 6.76
N VAL A 268 -4.03 -0.41 6.14
CA VAL A 268 -2.85 0.48 6.07
C VAL A 268 -3.22 1.85 5.48
N GLY A 269 -3.88 1.84 4.32
CA GLY A 269 -4.30 3.07 3.63
C GLY A 269 -5.47 3.81 4.31
N LEU A 270 -6.10 3.22 5.31
CA LEU A 270 -7.15 3.86 6.10
C LEU A 270 -6.58 4.45 7.40
N VAL A 271 -5.87 3.62 8.17
CA VAL A 271 -5.40 3.93 9.52
C VAL A 271 -4.22 4.91 9.51
N ILE A 272 -3.23 4.65 8.65
CA ILE A 272 -1.98 5.43 8.67
C ILE A 272 -2.18 6.89 8.26
N PRO A 273 -2.95 7.23 7.21
CA PRO A 273 -3.24 8.64 6.90
C PRO A 273 -3.96 9.35 8.05
N HIS A 274 -4.87 8.64 8.74
CA HIS A 274 -5.57 9.22 9.90
C HIS A 274 -4.60 9.52 11.06
N LEU A 275 -3.72 8.58 11.41
CA LEU A 275 -2.67 8.81 12.42
C LEU A 275 -1.72 9.93 12.00
N SER A 276 -1.29 9.94 10.74
CA SER A 276 -0.40 10.97 10.21
C SER A 276 -1.03 12.36 10.31
N ARG A 277 -2.35 12.47 10.07
CA ARG A 277 -3.09 13.73 10.20
C ARG A 277 -3.06 14.28 11.63
N LYS A 278 -3.11 13.42 12.65
CA LYS A 278 -2.94 13.83 14.05
C LYS A 278 -1.54 14.36 14.37
N LEU A 279 -0.50 13.86 13.65
CA LEU A 279 0.89 14.26 13.89
C LEU A 279 1.28 15.54 13.14
N VAL A 280 0.93 15.65 11.86
CA VAL A 280 1.41 16.71 10.96
C VAL A 280 0.31 17.64 10.45
N GLY A 281 -0.95 17.44 10.87
CA GLY A 281 -2.12 18.21 10.40
C GLY A 281 -2.65 17.72 9.06
N SER A 282 -3.69 18.38 8.55
CA SER A 282 -4.42 17.99 7.34
C SER A 282 -3.79 18.48 6.04
N ASN A 283 -2.76 19.34 6.11
CA ASN A 283 -2.10 19.87 4.91
C ASN A 283 -1.34 18.79 4.16
N CYS A 284 -1.81 18.42 2.96
CA CYS A 284 -1.23 17.37 2.13
C CYS A 284 0.24 17.60 1.77
N ARG A 285 0.74 18.84 1.84
CA ARG A 285 2.17 19.15 1.66
C ARG A 285 3.06 18.37 2.63
N TYR A 286 2.59 18.16 3.87
CA TYR A 286 3.29 17.44 4.92
C TYR A 286 2.66 16.07 5.17
N LEU A 287 1.33 15.97 5.06
CA LEU A 287 0.57 14.76 5.32
C LEU A 287 0.96 13.62 4.37
N LEU A 288 1.06 13.88 3.06
CA LEU A 288 1.36 12.84 2.08
C LEU A 288 2.74 12.21 2.31
N PRO A 289 3.86 12.95 2.42
CA PRO A 289 5.15 12.35 2.70
C PRO A 289 5.22 11.72 4.10
N ALA A 290 4.61 12.32 5.12
CA ALA A 290 4.55 11.73 6.46
C ALA A 290 3.81 10.39 6.45
N SER A 291 2.65 10.31 5.78
CA SER A 291 1.88 9.08 5.64
C SER A 291 2.66 8.00 4.87
N THR A 292 3.38 8.38 3.82
CA THR A 292 4.21 7.45 3.05
C THR A 292 5.29 6.80 3.94
N ILE A 293 6.03 7.61 4.70
CA ILE A 293 7.09 7.09 5.59
C ILE A 293 6.47 6.28 6.74
N PHE A 294 5.39 6.77 7.33
CA PHE A 294 4.74 6.07 8.43
C PHE A 294 4.12 4.74 7.97
N GLY A 295 3.54 4.69 6.75
CA GLY A 295 3.07 3.44 6.15
C GLY A 295 4.19 2.41 5.95
N ALA A 296 5.36 2.85 5.50
CA ALA A 296 6.55 2.01 5.39
C ALA A 296 6.99 1.46 6.76
N ILE A 297 7.05 2.31 7.80
CA ILE A 297 7.36 1.90 9.18
C ILE A 297 6.34 0.85 9.66
N PHE A 298 5.05 1.15 9.52
CA PHE A 298 3.99 0.28 10.02
C PHE A 298 4.04 -1.10 9.37
N LEU A 299 4.10 -1.17 8.03
CA LEU A 299 4.09 -2.46 7.36
C LEU A 299 5.38 -3.26 7.60
N LEU A 300 6.52 -2.59 7.74
CA LEU A 300 7.78 -3.25 8.11
C LEU A 300 7.72 -3.82 9.53
N LEU A 301 7.09 -3.12 10.49
CA LEU A 301 6.85 -3.65 11.84
C LEU A 301 5.93 -4.88 11.79
N VAL A 302 4.82 -4.79 11.06
CA VAL A 302 3.88 -5.92 10.91
C VAL A 302 4.56 -7.10 10.23
N ASP A 303 5.40 -6.88 9.22
CA ASP A 303 6.17 -7.94 8.57
C ASP A 303 7.18 -8.59 9.52
N ASN A 304 7.86 -7.83 10.37
CA ASN A 304 8.75 -8.37 11.40
C ASN A 304 7.99 -9.27 12.40
N ILE A 305 6.77 -8.88 12.79
CA ILE A 305 5.89 -9.70 13.64
C ILE A 305 5.46 -10.96 12.89
N SER A 306 4.98 -10.81 11.64
CA SER A 306 4.52 -11.90 10.79
C SER A 306 5.50 -13.08 10.70
N ARG A 307 6.78 -12.79 10.53
CA ARG A 307 7.83 -13.81 10.31
C ARG A 307 8.49 -14.36 11.58
N ASN A 308 8.33 -13.67 12.73
CA ASN A 308 9.03 -14.07 13.96
C ASN A 308 8.10 -14.53 15.09
N LEU A 309 6.78 -14.28 15.01
CA LEU A 309 5.85 -14.56 16.12
C LEU A 309 5.56 -16.06 16.27
N LEU A 310 5.33 -16.77 15.14
CA LEU A 310 5.00 -18.20 15.13
C LEU A 310 5.95 -19.01 14.25
N ALA A 311 5.91 -20.33 14.38
CA ALA A 311 6.67 -21.25 13.51
C ALA A 311 6.23 -21.18 12.04
N THR A 312 4.95 -20.91 11.78
CA THR A 312 4.42 -20.58 10.45
C THR A 312 4.28 -19.07 10.32
N GLU A 313 4.53 -18.52 9.13
CA GLU A 313 4.34 -17.09 8.89
C GLU A 313 2.84 -16.75 8.92
N ILE A 314 2.49 -15.71 9.68
CA ILE A 314 1.11 -15.20 9.71
C ILE A 314 0.90 -14.28 8.51
N PRO A 315 -0.13 -14.49 7.66
CA PRO A 315 -0.44 -13.55 6.59
C PRO A 315 -0.59 -12.11 7.11
N ILE A 316 0.04 -11.17 6.40
CA ILE A 316 0.12 -9.76 6.84
C ILE A 316 -1.28 -9.13 6.91
N GLY A 317 -2.17 -9.50 5.97
CA GLY A 317 -3.55 -9.00 5.96
C GLY A 317 -4.32 -9.34 7.25
N ILE A 318 -4.06 -10.49 7.85
CA ILE A 318 -4.64 -10.87 9.16
C ILE A 318 -4.13 -9.94 10.24
N LEU A 319 -2.82 -9.72 10.33
CA LEU A 319 -2.22 -8.86 11.35
C LEU A 319 -2.66 -7.40 11.22
N THR A 320 -2.73 -6.88 9.97
CA THR A 320 -3.22 -5.52 9.74
C THR A 320 -4.69 -5.36 10.12
N ALA A 321 -5.51 -6.40 9.94
CA ALA A 321 -6.91 -6.39 10.35
C ALA A 321 -7.05 -6.41 11.89
N PHE A 322 -6.26 -7.21 12.59
CA PHE A 322 -6.24 -7.24 14.07
C PHE A 322 -5.82 -5.91 14.69
N VAL A 323 -4.96 -5.14 14.03
CA VAL A 323 -4.59 -3.81 14.49
C VAL A 323 -5.58 -2.75 14.03
N GLY A 324 -5.99 -2.81 12.76
CA GLY A 324 -6.80 -1.78 12.13
C GLY A 324 -8.23 -1.72 12.62
N ALA A 325 -8.92 -2.85 12.73
CA ALA A 325 -10.33 -2.87 13.12
C ALA A 325 -10.56 -2.40 14.58
N PRO A 326 -9.83 -2.86 15.61
CA PRO A 326 -9.97 -2.34 16.95
C PRO A 326 -9.60 -0.87 17.08
N PHE A 327 -8.54 -0.43 16.37
CA PHE A 327 -8.15 0.98 16.35
C PHE A 327 -9.27 1.84 15.78
N PHE A 328 -9.94 1.38 14.75
CA PHE A 328 -11.03 2.11 14.11
C PHE A 328 -12.28 2.17 14.99
N LEU A 329 -12.64 1.06 15.66
CA LEU A 329 -13.70 1.03 16.67
C LEU A 329 -13.42 2.01 17.81
N TYR A 330 -12.19 2.06 18.29
CA TYR A 330 -11.77 3.03 19.30
C TYR A 330 -11.95 4.48 18.82
N LEU A 331 -11.64 4.78 17.56
CA LEU A 331 -11.86 6.13 16.99
C LEU A 331 -13.33 6.49 16.92
N MET A 332 -14.21 5.54 16.56
CA MET A 332 -15.66 5.77 16.47
C MET A 332 -16.30 5.99 17.84
N THR A 333 -15.78 5.38 18.90
CA THR A 333 -16.32 5.51 20.26
C THR A 333 -15.87 6.78 20.96
N ARG A 334 -14.73 7.36 20.59
CA ARG A 334 -14.34 8.69 21.06
C ARG A 334 -15.08 9.76 20.26
N LYS A 335 -15.86 10.58 20.95
CA LYS A 335 -16.46 11.84 20.44
C LYS A 335 -15.38 12.91 20.12
N GLU A 336 -14.28 12.55 19.50
CA GLU A 336 -13.34 13.53 18.96
C GLU A 336 -13.81 13.92 17.57
N GLN A 337 -14.10 15.21 17.40
CA GLN A 337 -14.49 15.90 16.18
C GLN A 337 -13.85 15.27 14.93
N MET A 338 -14.67 14.53 14.18
CA MET A 338 -14.37 14.14 12.80
C MET A 338 -14.63 15.40 11.94
N LEU A 339 -13.74 16.38 12.01
CA LEU A 339 -13.70 17.56 11.15
C LEU A 339 -12.30 17.70 10.57
#